data_9d5de0418d518cd2a457e7f1c82cd5fc
#
_entry.id   9d5de0418d518cd2a457e7f1c82cd5fc
#
_cell.length_a   1.000
_cell.length_b   1.000
_cell.length_c   1.000
_cell.angle_alpha   90.00
_cell.angle_beta   90.00
_cell.angle_gamma   90.00
#
_symmetry.space_group_name_H-M   'P 1'
#
loop_
_entity.id
_entity.type
_entity.pdbx_description
1 polymer ?
#
loop_
_entity_poly.entity_id
_entity_poly.type
_entity_poly.pdbx_seq_one_letter_code
_entity_poly.pdbx_strand_id
1 'polypeptide(L)'
;GNIVSFTSKEYARIGAIERAIADGVTNPEELIKYLNNYFERLAVGPLIAIDKLFFETFSNGTSTILAADNLSNLSMSIDWGIPKKFVGTVWSDAANAKGLDDLETLYNYMKDTNGVILDKFTMNRNTFSLLQAQTSTKGAIGSYFTEGGTTTKYTGTPSLDAVNKVLISGKMLPPI
;
A
#
# COMPACT_ATOMS: atom_id res chain seq x y z
N GLY A 1 -2.22 -17.40 22.09
CA GLY A 1 -0.93 -18.08 21.90
C GLY A 1 -0.89 -18.69 20.51
N ASN A 2 0.14 -18.38 19.73
CA ASN A 2 0.33 -19.03 18.44
C ASN A 2 0.70 -20.49 18.66
N ILE A 3 -0.21 -21.39 18.36
CA ILE A 3 0.09 -22.82 18.29
C ILE A 3 0.62 -23.07 16.88
N VAL A 4 1.90 -23.39 16.80
CA VAL A 4 2.49 -23.86 15.56
C VAL A 4 2.35 -25.35 15.51
N SER A 5 1.59 -25.83 14.57
CA SER A 5 1.56 -27.26 14.22
C SER A 5 2.39 -27.48 12.98
N PHE A 6 3.35 -28.40 13.06
CA PHE A 6 4.05 -28.88 11.87
C PHE A 6 3.06 -29.56 10.93
N THR A 7 3.11 -29.23 9.67
CA THR A 7 2.36 -29.95 8.65
C THR A 7 2.94 -31.36 8.42
N SER A 8 2.14 -32.28 7.87
CA SER A 8 2.62 -33.62 7.54
C SER A 8 3.87 -33.61 6.64
N LYS A 9 4.02 -32.61 5.77
CA LYS A 9 5.20 -32.42 4.92
C LYS A 9 6.44 -32.00 5.73
N GLU A 10 6.25 -31.17 6.74
CA GLU A 10 7.33 -30.71 7.62
C GLU A 10 7.81 -31.84 8.52
N TYR A 11 6.89 -32.63 9.09
CA TYR A 11 7.24 -33.85 9.82
C TYR A 11 8.01 -34.86 8.95
N ALA A 12 7.56 -35.07 7.71
CA ALA A 12 8.25 -35.96 6.78
C ALA A 12 9.67 -35.47 6.45
N ARG A 13 9.86 -34.14 6.35
CA ARG A 13 11.17 -33.52 6.10
C ARG A 13 12.11 -33.63 7.30
N ILE A 14 11.60 -33.39 8.51
CA ILE A 14 12.37 -33.60 9.77
C ILE A 14 12.83 -35.06 9.83
N GLY A 15 11.93 -36.03 9.64
CA GLY A 15 12.27 -37.46 9.66
C GLY A 15 13.22 -37.90 8.54
N ALA A 16 13.23 -37.19 7.40
CA ALA A 16 14.22 -37.44 6.34
C ALA A 16 15.61 -36.93 6.74
N ILE A 17 15.69 -35.74 7.37
CA ILE A 17 16.96 -35.18 7.86
C ILE A 17 17.52 -36.06 9.00
N GLU A 18 16.68 -36.49 9.95
CA GLU A 18 17.09 -37.38 11.04
C GLU A 18 17.69 -38.70 10.52
N ARG A 19 17.06 -39.33 9.50
CA ARG A 19 17.61 -40.52 8.85
C ARG A 19 18.95 -40.24 8.16
N ALA A 20 19.04 -39.13 7.42
CA ALA A 20 20.29 -38.78 6.75
C ALA A 20 21.43 -38.49 7.75
N ILE A 21 21.12 -37.98 8.96
CA ILE A 21 22.08 -37.83 10.05
C ILE A 21 22.50 -39.20 10.60
N ALA A 22 21.54 -40.10 10.82
CA ALA A 22 21.82 -41.48 11.30
C ALA A 22 22.66 -42.28 10.32
N ASP A 23 22.45 -42.04 9.02
CA ASP A 23 23.21 -42.69 7.93
C ASP A 23 24.57 -41.99 7.67
N GLY A 24 24.91 -40.94 8.40
CA GLY A 24 26.16 -40.19 8.23
C GLY A 24 26.26 -39.40 6.93
N VAL A 25 25.13 -39.13 6.26
CA VAL A 25 25.04 -38.41 4.98
C VAL A 25 25.00 -36.92 5.19
N THR A 26 24.48 -36.44 6.33
CA THR A 26 24.37 -35.02 6.64
C THR A 26 24.75 -34.70 8.09
N ASN A 27 25.01 -33.40 8.38
CA ASN A 27 25.44 -32.94 9.69
C ASN A 27 24.20 -32.61 10.57
N PRO A 28 24.19 -32.88 11.88
CA PRO A 28 23.16 -32.43 12.82
C PRO A 28 22.84 -30.91 12.76
N GLU A 29 23.77 -30.09 12.32
CA GLU A 29 23.57 -28.64 12.11
C GLU A 29 22.46 -28.33 11.11
N GLU A 30 22.20 -29.19 10.14
CA GLU A 30 21.10 -28.99 9.18
C GLU A 30 19.73 -29.06 9.83
N LEU A 31 19.55 -29.96 10.79
CA LEU A 31 18.31 -30.05 11.56
C LEU A 31 18.13 -28.80 12.43
N ILE A 32 19.19 -28.35 13.09
CA ILE A 32 19.18 -27.12 13.90
C ILE A 32 18.83 -25.90 13.04
N LYS A 33 19.45 -25.80 11.87
CA LYS A 33 19.18 -24.71 10.91
C LYS A 33 17.73 -24.73 10.38
N TYR A 34 17.21 -25.92 10.10
CA TYR A 34 15.81 -26.07 9.67
C TYR A 34 14.82 -25.64 10.78
N LEU A 35 15.07 -26.07 12.01
CA LEU A 35 14.25 -25.69 13.16
C LEU A 35 14.35 -24.19 13.47
N ASN A 36 15.54 -23.60 13.41
CA ASN A 36 15.74 -22.15 13.61
C ASN A 36 14.99 -21.32 12.58
N ASN A 37 15.02 -21.68 11.29
CA ASN A 37 14.23 -21.01 10.27
C ASN A 37 12.71 -21.08 10.54
N TYR A 38 12.28 -22.16 11.20
CA TYR A 38 10.89 -22.33 11.57
C TYR A 38 10.51 -21.41 12.75
N PHE A 39 11.37 -21.31 13.77
CA PHE A 39 11.19 -20.40 14.89
C PHE A 39 11.26 -18.93 14.45
N GLU A 40 12.13 -18.58 13.52
CA GLU A 40 12.18 -17.23 12.94
C GLU A 40 10.84 -16.85 12.26
N ARG A 41 10.25 -17.75 11.48
CA ARG A 41 8.92 -17.53 10.87
C ARG A 41 7.83 -17.33 11.93
N LEU A 42 7.93 -18.02 13.05
CA LEU A 42 7.02 -17.86 14.18
C LEU A 42 7.13 -16.49 14.84
N ALA A 43 8.34 -16.00 15.01
CA ALA A 43 8.58 -14.69 15.59
C ALA A 43 8.17 -13.56 14.65
N VAL A 44 8.37 -13.74 13.33
CA VAL A 44 8.07 -12.73 12.30
C VAL A 44 6.58 -12.73 11.92
N GLY A 45 5.88 -13.87 11.99
CA GLY A 45 4.46 -13.98 11.62
C GLY A 45 3.54 -12.94 12.25
N PRO A 46 3.57 -12.72 13.57
CA PRO A 46 2.78 -11.69 14.23
C PRO A 46 3.10 -10.27 13.75
N LEU A 47 4.37 -9.98 13.45
CA LEU A 47 4.78 -8.67 12.94
C LEU A 47 4.20 -8.41 11.55
N ILE A 48 4.25 -9.41 10.66
CA ILE A 48 3.62 -9.32 9.33
C ILE A 48 2.10 -9.11 9.45
N ALA A 49 1.45 -9.77 10.41
CA ALA A 49 0.02 -9.60 10.63
C ALA A 49 -0.31 -8.17 11.11
N ILE A 50 0.51 -7.61 12.00
CA ILE A 50 0.37 -6.22 12.45
C ILE A 50 0.58 -5.25 11.28
N ASP A 51 1.61 -5.45 10.47
CA ASP A 51 1.87 -4.63 9.29
C ASP A 51 0.69 -4.69 8.32
N LYS A 52 0.14 -5.89 8.06
CA LYS A 52 -1.06 -6.06 7.22
C LYS A 52 -2.23 -5.21 7.74
N LEU A 53 -2.56 -5.34 9.04
CA LEU A 53 -3.64 -4.59 9.66
C LEU A 53 -3.40 -3.09 9.61
N PHE A 54 -2.16 -2.65 9.82
CA PHE A 54 -1.76 -1.25 9.70
C PHE A 54 -2.01 -0.71 8.30
N PHE A 55 -1.52 -1.40 7.27
CA PHE A 55 -1.72 -0.96 5.88
C PHE A 55 -3.17 -1.03 5.43
N GLU A 56 -3.96 -2.02 5.89
CA GLU A 56 -5.41 -2.05 5.66
C GLU A 56 -6.11 -0.85 6.30
N THR A 57 -5.79 -0.55 7.55
CA THR A 57 -6.33 0.63 8.27
C THR A 57 -5.99 1.91 7.51
N PHE A 58 -4.73 2.06 7.14
CA PHE A 58 -4.24 3.25 6.44
C PHE A 58 -4.87 3.43 5.06
N SER A 59 -5.11 2.34 4.33
CA SER A 59 -5.67 2.38 2.98
C SER A 59 -7.19 2.50 2.95
N ASN A 60 -7.87 1.79 3.86
CA ASN A 60 -9.32 1.61 3.82
C ASN A 60 -10.05 2.27 4.99
N GLY A 61 -9.34 2.74 6.02
CA GLY A 61 -9.92 3.20 7.28
C GLY A 61 -10.57 2.09 8.09
N THR A 62 -10.44 0.84 7.67
CA THR A 62 -10.95 -0.36 8.33
C THR A 62 -9.88 -1.43 8.34
N SER A 63 -9.84 -2.26 9.37
CA SER A 63 -9.03 -3.47 9.40
C SER A 63 -9.89 -4.68 9.66
N THR A 64 -9.61 -5.77 8.94
CA THR A 64 -10.42 -6.99 9.00
C THR A 64 -9.54 -8.19 9.34
N ILE A 65 -9.94 -8.92 10.38
CA ILE A 65 -9.39 -10.22 10.72
C ILE A 65 -10.38 -11.26 10.23
N LEU A 66 -9.96 -12.12 9.31
CA LEU A 66 -10.81 -13.19 8.79
C LEU A 66 -10.68 -14.45 9.67
N ALA A 67 -11.76 -15.18 9.79
CA ALA A 67 -11.78 -16.47 10.50
C ALA A 67 -10.73 -17.46 9.94
N ALA A 68 -10.50 -17.44 8.65
CA ALA A 68 -9.49 -18.28 7.98
C ALA A 68 -8.03 -17.93 8.35
N ASP A 69 -7.78 -16.71 8.84
CA ASP A 69 -6.44 -16.21 9.15
C ASP A 69 -6.05 -16.47 10.62
N ASN A 70 -6.94 -17.03 11.42
CA ASN A 70 -6.68 -17.30 12.84
C ASN A 70 -7.28 -18.63 13.33
N LEU A 71 -6.58 -19.25 14.29
CA LEU A 71 -6.96 -20.55 14.85
C LEU A 71 -8.27 -20.53 15.66
N SER A 72 -8.70 -19.37 16.11
CA SER A 72 -9.93 -19.19 16.89
C SER A 72 -11.17 -19.05 16.03
N ASN A 73 -11.03 -19.12 14.70
CA ASN A 73 -12.11 -18.88 13.73
C ASN A 73 -12.92 -17.60 14.00
N LEU A 74 -12.28 -16.58 14.56
CA LEU A 74 -12.90 -15.30 14.82
C LEU A 74 -12.85 -14.42 13.58
N SER A 75 -13.99 -13.84 13.24
CA SER A 75 -14.07 -12.79 12.21
C SER A 75 -14.39 -11.48 12.91
N MET A 76 -13.56 -10.47 12.69
CA MET A 76 -13.74 -9.15 13.30
C MET A 76 -13.37 -8.08 12.27
N SER A 77 -14.20 -7.06 12.16
CA SER A 77 -13.91 -5.85 11.37
C SER A 77 -13.99 -4.64 12.28
N ILE A 78 -12.96 -3.80 12.25
CA ILE A 78 -12.88 -2.57 13.03
C ILE A 78 -12.91 -1.41 12.04
N ASP A 79 -13.90 -0.54 12.16
CA ASP A 79 -13.91 0.76 11.47
C ASP A 79 -13.27 1.80 12.42
N TRP A 80 -12.19 2.41 11.96
CA TRP A 80 -11.43 3.39 12.74
C TRP A 80 -11.97 4.80 12.62
N GLY A 81 -13.09 4.99 11.91
CA GLY A 81 -13.71 6.30 11.72
C GLY A 81 -12.85 7.28 10.94
N ILE A 82 -11.93 6.80 10.10
CA ILE A 82 -11.09 7.66 9.26
C ILE A 82 -11.97 8.34 8.22
N PRO A 83 -11.96 9.68 8.11
CA PRO A 83 -12.75 10.39 7.13
C PRO A 83 -12.44 9.93 5.71
N LYS A 84 -13.48 9.66 4.92
CA LYS A 84 -13.37 9.18 3.53
C LYS A 84 -14.06 10.15 2.60
N LYS A 85 -13.42 10.43 1.47
CA LYS A 85 -14.02 11.20 0.39
C LYS A 85 -13.91 10.40 -0.91
N PHE A 86 -15.04 10.18 -1.54
CA PHE A 86 -15.08 9.46 -2.82
C PHE A 86 -14.90 10.45 -3.98
N VAL A 87 -14.17 10.03 -5.00
CA VAL A 87 -14.02 10.76 -6.26
C VAL A 87 -15.25 10.58 -7.15
N GLY A 88 -15.60 11.60 -7.93
CA GLY A 88 -16.77 11.54 -8.83
C GLY A 88 -16.54 10.66 -10.05
N THR A 89 -15.33 10.69 -10.61
CA THR A 89 -14.95 9.90 -11.78
C THR A 89 -13.75 9.03 -11.42
N VAL A 90 -13.82 7.74 -11.76
CA VAL A 90 -12.71 6.80 -11.50
C VAL A 90 -11.47 7.23 -12.27
N TRP A 91 -10.30 7.18 -11.63
CA TRP A 91 -9.04 7.64 -12.21
C TRP A 91 -8.53 6.81 -13.39
N SER A 92 -9.10 5.62 -13.62
CA SER A 92 -8.83 4.82 -14.80
C SER A 92 -9.43 5.42 -16.09
N ASP A 93 -10.43 6.30 -15.99
CA ASP A 93 -10.93 7.09 -17.11
C ASP A 93 -10.03 8.30 -17.38
N ALA A 94 -8.94 8.08 -18.08
CA ALA A 94 -7.94 9.11 -18.33
C ALA A 94 -8.45 10.35 -19.09
N ALA A 95 -9.56 10.23 -19.82
CA ALA A 95 -10.14 11.32 -20.60
C ALA A 95 -10.95 12.29 -19.71
N ASN A 96 -11.72 11.76 -18.76
CA ASN A 96 -12.70 12.51 -17.98
C ASN A 96 -12.28 12.73 -16.52
N ALA A 97 -11.37 11.93 -15.99
CA ALA A 97 -10.89 12.07 -14.62
C ALA A 97 -10.11 13.37 -14.41
N LYS A 98 -10.30 13.96 -13.23
CA LYS A 98 -9.67 15.23 -12.81
C LYS A 98 -8.95 15.03 -11.47
N GLY A 99 -7.94 14.15 -11.45
CA GLY A 99 -7.27 13.73 -10.23
C GLY A 99 -6.66 14.88 -9.41
N LEU A 100 -6.10 15.91 -10.04
CA LEU A 100 -5.57 17.08 -9.32
C LEU A 100 -6.68 17.88 -8.64
N ASP A 101 -7.89 17.96 -9.23
CA ASP A 101 -9.05 18.63 -8.63
C ASP A 101 -9.67 17.78 -7.53
N ASP A 102 -9.61 16.45 -7.66
CA ASP A 102 -10.02 15.50 -6.61
C ASP A 102 -9.11 15.65 -5.37
N LEU A 103 -7.79 15.79 -5.55
CA LEU A 103 -6.84 16.04 -4.45
C LEU A 103 -7.13 17.39 -3.77
N GLU A 104 -7.44 18.43 -4.52
CA GLU A 104 -7.83 19.71 -3.99
C GLU A 104 -9.15 19.62 -3.20
N THR A 105 -10.12 18.91 -3.73
CA THR A 105 -11.39 18.65 -3.05
C THR A 105 -11.20 17.90 -1.75
N LEU A 106 -10.32 16.89 -1.75
CA LEU A 106 -9.97 16.12 -0.55
C LEU A 106 -9.29 17.02 0.50
N TYR A 107 -8.32 17.84 0.08
CA TYR A 107 -7.63 18.76 0.98
C TYR A 107 -8.60 19.75 1.64
N ASN A 108 -9.46 20.37 0.85
CA ASN A 108 -10.46 21.33 1.37
C ASN A 108 -11.46 20.61 2.28
N TYR A 109 -11.92 19.42 1.93
CA TYR A 109 -12.80 18.64 2.80
C TYR A 109 -12.16 18.32 4.15
N MET A 110 -10.89 17.90 4.18
CA MET A 110 -10.18 17.60 5.42
C MET A 110 -9.99 18.86 6.27
N LYS A 111 -9.62 19.96 5.64
CA LYS A 111 -9.44 21.25 6.30
C LYS A 111 -10.75 21.83 6.86
N ASP A 112 -11.79 21.89 6.02
CA ASP A 112 -13.01 22.63 6.36
C ASP A 112 -13.97 21.80 7.23
N THR A 113 -14.02 20.48 7.03
CA THR A 113 -14.94 19.60 7.77
C THR A 113 -14.29 19.02 9.02
N ASN A 114 -13.00 18.68 8.96
CA ASN A 114 -12.31 17.98 10.03
C ASN A 114 -11.26 18.84 10.76
N GLY A 115 -10.99 20.05 10.27
CA GLY A 115 -9.96 20.92 10.85
C GLY A 115 -8.52 20.39 10.69
N VAL A 116 -8.31 19.46 9.78
CA VAL A 116 -7.02 18.80 9.55
C VAL A 116 -6.33 19.38 8.34
N ILE A 117 -5.11 19.87 8.53
CA ILE A 117 -4.23 20.30 7.44
C ILE A 117 -3.36 19.13 7.03
N LEU A 118 -3.44 18.74 5.76
CA LEU A 118 -2.62 17.66 5.22
C LEU A 118 -1.23 18.18 4.85
N ASP A 119 -0.18 17.43 5.23
CA ASP A 119 1.22 17.73 4.90
C ASP A 119 1.66 17.10 3.58
N LYS A 120 1.07 15.95 3.22
CA LYS A 120 1.39 15.22 1.99
C LYS A 120 0.26 14.31 1.57
N PHE A 121 0.23 13.99 0.29
CA PHE A 121 -0.57 12.89 -0.24
C PHE A 121 0.29 11.63 -0.38
N THR A 122 -0.25 10.48 -0.03
CA THR A 122 0.43 9.19 -0.22
C THR A 122 -0.42 8.31 -1.11
N MET A 123 0.17 7.77 -2.14
CA MET A 123 -0.50 6.85 -3.06
C MET A 123 0.45 5.78 -3.57
N ASN A 124 -0.09 4.65 -4.00
CA ASN A 124 0.72 3.61 -4.60
C ASN A 124 1.11 3.96 -6.05
N ARG A 125 2.10 3.23 -6.59
CA ARG A 125 2.60 3.44 -7.94
C ARG A 125 1.51 3.35 -9.02
N ASN A 126 0.57 2.42 -8.87
CA ASN A 126 -0.51 2.25 -9.84
C ASN A 126 -1.45 3.45 -9.86
N THR A 127 -1.87 3.93 -8.68
CA THR A 127 -2.69 5.14 -8.55
C THR A 127 -1.98 6.36 -9.13
N PHE A 128 -0.68 6.51 -8.86
CA PHE A 128 0.10 7.59 -9.45
C PHE A 128 0.19 7.49 -10.99
N SER A 129 0.37 6.28 -11.53
CA SER A 129 0.37 6.07 -12.98
C SER A 129 -0.97 6.46 -13.63
N LEU A 130 -2.09 6.17 -12.96
CA LEU A 130 -3.41 6.61 -13.42
C LEU A 130 -3.52 8.14 -13.42
N LEU A 131 -3.03 8.82 -12.38
CA LEU A 131 -2.99 10.28 -12.31
C LEU A 131 -2.15 10.89 -13.45
N GLN A 132 -0.96 10.32 -13.73
CA GLN A 132 -0.09 10.76 -14.82
C GLN A 132 -0.73 10.59 -16.20
N ALA A 133 -1.57 9.58 -16.38
CA ALA A 133 -2.21 9.29 -17.68
C ALA A 133 -3.32 10.29 -18.02
N GLN A 134 -3.91 10.97 -17.02
CA GLN A 134 -5.06 11.85 -17.21
C GLN A 134 -4.78 13.05 -18.11
N THR A 135 -5.73 13.35 -19.00
CA THR A 135 -5.67 14.51 -19.87
C THR A 135 -5.65 15.83 -19.09
N SER A 136 -6.43 15.90 -18.01
CA SER A 136 -6.48 17.06 -17.11
C SER A 136 -5.13 17.33 -16.45
N THR A 137 -4.46 16.28 -15.92
CA THR A 137 -3.13 16.39 -15.30
C THR A 137 -2.08 16.87 -16.31
N LYS A 138 -2.06 16.28 -17.52
CA LYS A 138 -1.16 16.71 -18.59
C LYS A 138 -1.42 18.15 -19.03
N GLY A 139 -2.69 18.55 -19.10
CA GLY A 139 -3.09 19.92 -19.40
C GLY A 139 -2.64 20.92 -18.35
N ALA A 140 -2.82 20.61 -17.07
CA ALA A 140 -2.38 21.45 -15.96
C ALA A 140 -0.86 21.64 -15.95
N ILE A 141 -0.10 20.57 -16.20
CA ILE A 141 1.36 20.63 -16.30
C ILE A 141 1.78 21.44 -17.51
N GLY A 142 1.17 21.20 -18.67
CA GLY A 142 1.43 21.99 -19.87
C GLY A 142 1.19 23.48 -19.63
N SER A 143 0.09 23.85 -19.03
CA SER A 143 -0.24 25.25 -18.68
C SER A 143 0.74 25.86 -17.69
N TYR A 144 1.16 25.10 -16.67
CA TYR A 144 2.07 25.60 -15.64
C TYR A 144 3.48 25.88 -16.18
N PHE A 145 4.00 25.04 -17.08
CA PHE A 145 5.35 25.20 -17.62
C PHE A 145 5.41 26.08 -18.88
N THR A 146 4.27 26.53 -19.41
CA THR A 146 4.22 27.39 -20.58
C THR A 146 3.92 28.83 -20.13
N GLU A 147 4.96 29.61 -19.86
CA GLU A 147 4.81 31.06 -19.67
C GLU A 147 4.41 31.69 -21.02
N GLY A 148 3.23 32.31 -21.09
CA GLY A 148 2.85 33.13 -22.22
C GLY A 148 1.65 32.66 -23.06
N GLY A 149 0.74 31.83 -22.51
CA GLY A 149 -0.63 31.73 -23.06
C GLY A 149 -0.79 30.82 -24.30
N THR A 150 0.23 30.15 -24.77
CA THR A 150 0.08 29.12 -25.80
C THR A 150 0.00 27.77 -25.12
N THR A 151 -1.19 27.17 -25.10
CA THR A 151 -1.42 25.80 -24.53
C THR A 151 -0.61 24.80 -25.32
N THR A 152 0.64 24.61 -24.96
CA THR A 152 1.45 23.52 -25.52
C THR A 152 0.92 22.23 -24.91
N LYS A 153 0.30 21.41 -25.75
CA LYS A 153 -0.25 20.12 -25.33
C LYS A 153 0.90 19.25 -24.84
N TYR A 154 1.01 19.08 -23.53
CA TYR A 154 2.01 18.18 -22.94
C TYR A 154 1.69 16.74 -23.35
N THR A 155 2.51 16.14 -24.19
CA THR A 155 2.28 14.80 -24.74
C THR A 155 3.03 13.70 -24.00
N GLY A 156 3.95 14.07 -23.12
CA GLY A 156 4.75 13.12 -22.33
C GLY A 156 4.02 12.56 -21.11
N THR A 157 4.68 11.64 -20.43
CA THR A 157 4.25 11.18 -19.10
C THR A 157 4.83 12.12 -18.06
N PRO A 158 3.99 12.80 -17.25
CA PRO A 158 4.48 13.71 -16.23
C PRO A 158 5.36 13.00 -15.19
N SER A 159 6.48 13.61 -14.81
CA SER A 159 7.27 13.12 -13.68
C SER A 159 6.62 13.49 -12.36
N LEU A 160 6.99 12.81 -11.26
CA LEU A 160 6.55 13.15 -9.91
C LEU A 160 6.90 14.61 -9.56
N ASP A 161 8.09 15.05 -9.92
CA ASP A 161 8.55 16.42 -9.70
C ASP A 161 7.67 17.45 -10.44
N ALA A 162 7.29 17.18 -11.67
CA ALA A 162 6.40 18.05 -12.44
C ALA A 162 5.00 18.15 -11.81
N VAL A 163 4.45 17.02 -11.35
CA VAL A 163 3.17 16.99 -10.64
C VAL A 163 3.25 17.77 -9.33
N ASN A 164 4.30 17.55 -8.53
CA ASN A 164 4.49 18.24 -7.27
C ASN A 164 4.67 19.76 -7.45
N LYS A 165 5.34 20.23 -8.49
CA LYS A 165 5.42 21.67 -8.80
C LYS A 165 4.05 22.26 -9.07
N VAL A 166 3.19 21.59 -9.81
CA VAL A 166 1.81 22.07 -10.04
C VAL A 166 0.99 22.06 -8.76
N LEU A 167 1.11 21.03 -7.92
CA LEU A 167 0.41 20.97 -6.63
C LEU A 167 0.87 22.08 -5.71
N ILE A 168 2.15 22.24 -5.46
CA ILE A 168 2.70 23.18 -4.50
C ILE A 168 2.54 24.62 -4.99
N SER A 169 3.04 24.92 -6.17
CA SER A 169 3.11 26.31 -6.66
C SER A 169 1.87 26.73 -7.45
N GLY A 170 1.20 25.79 -8.13
CA GLY A 170 0.00 26.07 -8.91
C GLY A 170 -1.29 26.05 -8.10
N LYS A 171 -1.44 25.10 -7.19
CA LYS A 171 -2.67 24.87 -6.41
C LYS A 171 -2.52 25.15 -4.92
N MET A 172 -1.32 25.46 -4.42
CA MET A 172 -1.00 25.61 -2.99
C MET A 172 -1.41 24.39 -2.15
N LEU A 173 -1.22 23.21 -2.71
CA LEU A 173 -1.52 21.92 -2.10
C LEU A 173 -0.24 21.23 -1.64
N PRO A 174 -0.32 20.28 -0.68
CA PRO A 174 0.83 19.46 -0.30
C PRO A 174 1.30 18.55 -1.44
N PRO A 175 2.58 18.12 -1.43
CA PRO A 175 3.13 17.20 -2.43
C PRO A 175 2.60 15.77 -2.27
N ILE A 176 2.85 14.97 -3.29
CA ILE A 176 2.68 13.51 -3.27
C ILE A 176 3.95 12.84 -2.77
#